data_29339311d6ffa8858f447761a8c856d5
#
_entry.id   29339311d6ffa8858f447761a8c856d5
#
_cell.length_a   1.000
_cell.length_b   1.000
_cell.length_c   1.000
_cell.angle_alpha   90.00
_cell.angle_beta   90.00
_cell.angle_gamma   90.00
#
_symmetry.space_group_name_H-M   'P 1'
#
loop_
_entity.id
_entity.type
_entity.pdbx_description
1 polymer ?
#
loop_
_entity_poly.entity_id
_entity_poly.type
_entity_poly.pdbx_seq_one_letter_code
_entity_poly.pdbx_strand_id
1 'polypeptide(L)'
;MGAIRNLDATGLPLLFARIIVGFTFLYYGAQKISDPIAFLKSIEAYNMLPAEPSWIINGVAVILPWIEVLCAGALLSGIQLRAAALWTTGLLAVFTPAIYLLGVSLVGTKPEFQSLCDVIADCGCGSGAVPVCPKLATNCGLLLLSLWALLSRSTRFRGGLIPGVG
;
A
#
# COMPACT_ATOMS: atom_id res chain seq x y z
N MET A 1 8.31 4.05 27.20
CA MET A 1 8.96 4.85 26.13
C MET A 1 10.42 4.45 25.88
N GLY A 2 11.21 3.97 26.85
CA GLY A 2 12.61 3.58 26.66
C GLY A 2 12.82 2.36 25.74
N ALA A 3 11.99 1.32 25.84
CA ALA A 3 12.15 0.09 25.06
C ALA A 3 12.00 0.31 23.54
N ILE A 4 11.01 1.12 23.13
CA ILE A 4 10.77 1.44 21.71
C ILE A 4 11.95 2.23 21.13
N ARG A 5 12.53 3.14 21.94
CA ARG A 5 13.70 3.93 21.54
C ARG A 5 14.97 3.08 21.40
N ASN A 6 15.12 2.07 22.24
CA ASN A 6 16.24 1.14 22.15
C ASN A 6 16.10 0.19 20.95
N LEU A 7 14.90 -0.25 20.62
CA LEU A 7 14.64 -1.04 19.41
C LEU A 7 14.90 -0.23 18.13
N ASP A 8 14.47 1.05 18.07
CA ASP A 8 14.74 1.93 16.93
C ASP A 8 16.25 2.20 16.76
N ALA A 9 17.01 2.24 17.86
CA ALA A 9 18.46 2.43 17.83
C ALA A 9 19.22 1.29 17.13
N THR A 10 18.68 0.06 17.10
CA THR A 10 19.29 -1.07 16.38
C THR A 10 19.17 -0.93 14.86
N GLY A 11 18.16 -0.19 14.37
CA GLY A 11 17.82 -0.05 12.95
C GLY A 11 17.15 -1.28 12.34
N LEU A 12 17.09 -2.41 13.04
CA LEU A 12 16.48 -3.66 12.55
C LEU A 12 14.98 -3.50 12.24
N PRO A 13 14.16 -2.92 13.14
CA PRO A 13 12.73 -2.73 12.84
C PRO A 13 12.49 -1.87 11.59
N LEU A 14 13.33 -0.83 11.41
CA LEU A 14 13.27 -0.01 10.20
C LEU A 14 13.61 -0.81 8.96
N LEU A 15 14.64 -1.67 9.02
CA LEU A 15 15.02 -2.53 7.89
C LEU A 15 13.89 -3.51 7.54
N PHE A 16 13.28 -4.17 8.52
CA PHE A 16 12.15 -5.08 8.30
C PHE A 16 10.95 -4.35 7.71
N ALA A 17 10.59 -3.17 8.23
CA ALA A 17 9.50 -2.37 7.70
C ALA A 17 9.74 -2.01 6.21
N ARG A 18 10.95 -1.57 5.85
CA ARG A 18 11.35 -1.26 4.48
C ARG A 18 11.24 -2.45 3.55
N ILE A 19 11.74 -3.61 3.97
CA ILE A 19 11.72 -4.83 3.17
C ILE A 19 10.27 -5.26 2.94
N ILE A 20 9.47 -5.39 3.99
CA ILE A 20 8.08 -5.86 3.88
C ILE A 20 7.24 -4.90 3.03
N VAL A 21 7.25 -3.61 3.35
CA VAL A 21 6.47 -2.61 2.60
C VAL A 21 6.98 -2.49 1.17
N GLY A 22 8.31 -2.43 0.98
CA GLY A 22 8.92 -2.29 -0.33
C GLY A 22 8.62 -3.47 -1.26
N PHE A 23 8.80 -4.71 -0.81
CA PHE A 23 8.47 -5.88 -1.65
C PHE A 23 6.98 -6.00 -1.93
N THR A 24 6.12 -5.68 -0.95
CA THR A 24 4.66 -5.71 -1.15
C THR A 24 4.22 -4.69 -2.20
N PHE A 25 4.72 -3.44 -2.12
CA PHE A 25 4.40 -2.40 -3.09
C PHE A 25 4.99 -2.71 -4.48
N LEU A 26 6.20 -3.28 -4.54
CA LEU A 26 6.80 -3.71 -5.79
C LEU A 26 5.96 -4.79 -6.47
N TYR A 27 5.54 -5.81 -5.70
CA TYR A 27 4.72 -6.89 -6.22
C TYR A 27 3.37 -6.39 -6.75
N TYR A 28 2.63 -5.63 -5.95
CA TYR A 28 1.31 -5.13 -6.36
C TYR A 28 1.39 -4.06 -7.46
N GLY A 29 2.40 -3.20 -7.44
CA GLY A 29 2.62 -2.24 -8.51
C GLY A 29 2.95 -2.93 -9.84
N ALA A 30 3.79 -3.96 -9.82
CA ALA A 30 4.11 -4.76 -11.01
C ALA A 30 2.87 -5.47 -11.58
N GLN A 31 2.02 -6.05 -10.73
CA GLN A 31 0.76 -6.68 -11.15
C GLN A 31 -0.17 -5.68 -11.86
N LYS A 32 -0.32 -4.47 -11.33
CA LYS A 32 -1.15 -3.42 -11.94
C LYS A 32 -0.58 -2.91 -13.26
N ILE A 33 0.75 -2.87 -13.40
CA ILE A 33 1.41 -2.53 -14.67
C ILE A 33 1.19 -3.63 -15.71
N SER A 34 1.16 -4.90 -15.29
CA SER A 34 0.97 -6.03 -16.19
C SER A 34 -0.47 -6.12 -16.73
N ASP A 35 -1.47 -5.70 -15.96
CA ASP A 35 -2.88 -5.65 -16.39
C ASP A 35 -3.52 -4.31 -15.98
N PRO A 36 -3.26 -3.24 -16.72
CA PRO A 36 -3.79 -1.92 -16.41
C PRO A 36 -5.32 -1.83 -16.62
N ILE A 37 -5.89 -2.70 -17.47
CA ILE A 37 -7.34 -2.72 -17.72
C ILE A 37 -8.09 -3.31 -16.52
N ALA A 38 -7.58 -4.39 -15.93
CA ALA A 38 -8.16 -4.95 -14.71
C ALA A 38 -8.08 -3.94 -13.56
N PHE A 39 -6.95 -3.22 -13.45
CA PHE A 39 -6.79 -2.18 -12.44
C PHE A 39 -7.74 -0.99 -12.66
N LEU A 40 -7.95 -0.55 -13.90
CA LEU A 40 -8.92 0.49 -14.24
C LEU A 40 -10.33 0.11 -13.80
N LYS A 41 -10.78 -1.11 -14.11
CA LYS A 41 -12.09 -1.62 -13.67
C LYS A 41 -12.24 -1.65 -12.15
N SER A 42 -11.16 -1.97 -11.45
CA SER A 42 -11.17 -1.94 -9.98
C SER A 42 -11.33 -0.51 -9.44
N ILE A 43 -10.67 0.49 -10.05
CA ILE A 43 -10.84 1.91 -9.67
C ILE A 43 -12.29 2.36 -9.89
N GLU A 44 -12.89 1.98 -11.01
CA GLU A 44 -14.29 2.27 -11.31
C GLU A 44 -15.23 1.64 -10.28
N ALA A 45 -14.96 0.40 -9.86
CA ALA A 45 -15.76 -0.32 -8.88
C ALA A 45 -15.78 0.35 -7.49
N TYR A 46 -14.73 1.09 -7.14
CA TYR A 46 -14.71 1.88 -5.89
C TYR A 46 -15.69 3.05 -5.89
N ASN A 47 -16.08 3.54 -7.07
CA ASN A 47 -16.98 4.68 -7.27
C ASN A 47 -16.58 5.93 -6.44
N MET A 48 -15.26 6.13 -6.24
CA MET A 48 -14.70 7.24 -5.47
C MET A 48 -14.25 8.40 -6.35
N LEU A 49 -14.05 8.14 -7.64
CA LEU A 49 -13.67 9.15 -8.62
C LEU A 49 -14.83 9.44 -9.56
N PRO A 50 -14.98 10.69 -10.03
CA PRO A 50 -16.00 11.02 -11.01
C PRO A 50 -15.72 10.26 -12.31
N ALA A 51 -16.78 9.67 -12.89
CA ALA A 51 -16.67 8.96 -14.17
C ALA A 51 -16.28 9.91 -15.32
N GLU A 52 -16.68 11.16 -15.22
CA GLU A 52 -16.33 12.22 -16.17
C GLU A 52 -15.59 13.38 -15.48
N PRO A 53 -14.54 13.90 -16.08
CA PRO A 53 -13.93 13.46 -17.35
C PRO A 53 -13.09 12.19 -17.20
N SER A 54 -13.24 11.26 -18.13
CA SER A 54 -12.61 9.92 -18.12
C SER A 54 -11.06 9.93 -18.03
N TRP A 55 -10.41 11.03 -18.42
CA TRP A 55 -8.96 11.15 -18.31
C TRP A 55 -8.46 11.10 -16.87
N ILE A 56 -9.29 11.44 -15.86
CA ILE A 56 -8.91 11.37 -14.44
C ILE A 56 -8.69 9.90 -14.04
N ILE A 57 -9.69 9.04 -14.30
CA ILE A 57 -9.61 7.63 -13.94
C ILE A 57 -8.48 6.94 -14.70
N ASN A 58 -8.38 7.20 -16.01
CA ASN A 58 -7.32 6.65 -16.85
C ASN A 58 -5.93 7.11 -16.39
N GLY A 59 -5.79 8.39 -16.03
CA GLY A 59 -4.55 8.94 -15.50
C GLY A 59 -4.12 8.26 -14.20
N VAL A 60 -5.05 8.07 -13.27
CA VAL A 60 -4.80 7.35 -12.01
C VAL A 60 -4.40 5.91 -12.29
N ALA A 61 -5.11 5.21 -13.18
CA ALA A 61 -4.82 3.81 -13.51
C ALA A 61 -3.43 3.61 -14.10
N VAL A 62 -2.92 4.60 -14.85
CA VAL A 62 -1.58 4.53 -15.45
C VAL A 62 -0.49 5.00 -14.50
N ILE A 63 -0.68 6.14 -13.83
CA ILE A 63 0.38 6.80 -13.05
C ILE A 63 0.60 6.12 -11.69
N LEU A 64 -0.47 5.70 -11.03
CA LEU A 64 -0.41 5.18 -9.66
C LEU A 64 0.50 3.96 -9.50
N PRO A 65 0.45 2.92 -10.38
CA PRO A 65 1.32 1.77 -10.26
C PRO A 65 2.82 2.12 -10.40
N TRP A 66 3.16 3.11 -11.23
CA TRP A 66 4.53 3.58 -11.34
C TRP A 66 5.01 4.29 -10.08
N ILE A 67 4.14 5.09 -9.43
CA ILE A 67 4.45 5.68 -8.13
C ILE A 67 4.70 4.57 -7.09
N GLU A 68 3.88 3.53 -7.06
CA GLU A 68 4.05 2.38 -6.17
C GLU A 68 5.43 1.71 -6.36
N VAL A 69 5.80 1.41 -7.60
CA VAL A 69 7.09 0.78 -7.93
C VAL A 69 8.28 1.70 -7.59
N LEU A 70 8.20 2.99 -7.89
CA LEU A 70 9.24 3.95 -7.56
C LEU A 70 9.43 4.08 -6.03
N CYS A 71 8.33 4.18 -5.29
CA CYS A 71 8.37 4.21 -3.82
C CYS A 71 8.94 2.90 -3.24
N ALA A 72 8.57 1.77 -3.81
CA ALA A 72 9.12 0.46 -3.43
C ALA A 72 10.63 0.41 -3.65
N GLY A 73 11.12 0.83 -4.81
CA GLY A 73 12.53 0.92 -5.12
C GLY A 73 13.29 1.85 -4.17
N ALA A 74 12.71 3.01 -3.85
CA ALA A 74 13.28 3.96 -2.89
C ALA A 74 13.34 3.40 -1.46
N LEU A 75 12.29 2.68 -1.02
CA LEU A 75 12.28 1.99 0.28
C LEU A 75 13.35 0.91 0.34
N LEU A 76 13.44 0.06 -0.66
CA LEU A 76 14.39 -1.05 -0.71
C LEU A 76 15.84 -0.57 -0.80
N SER A 77 16.13 0.42 -1.65
CA SER A 77 17.46 1.02 -1.76
C SER A 77 17.85 1.88 -0.56
N GLY A 78 16.87 2.43 0.18
CA GLY A 78 17.10 3.38 1.27
C GLY A 78 17.32 4.82 0.81
N ILE A 79 17.21 5.07 -0.50
CA ILE A 79 17.31 6.42 -1.08
C ILE A 79 16.01 7.17 -0.77
N GLN A 80 16.12 8.40 -0.26
CA GLN A 80 14.97 9.24 0.11
C GLN A 80 13.89 8.50 0.94
N LEU A 81 14.32 7.68 1.88
CA LEU A 81 13.46 6.81 2.69
C LEU A 81 12.21 7.52 3.25
N ARG A 82 12.36 8.76 3.76
CA ARG A 82 11.24 9.50 4.34
C ARG A 82 10.19 9.90 3.32
N ALA A 83 10.62 10.33 2.13
CA ALA A 83 9.70 10.68 1.06
C ALA A 83 8.93 9.45 0.58
N ALA A 84 9.63 8.33 0.36
CA ALA A 84 9.01 7.06 -0.02
C ALA A 84 8.04 6.54 1.07
N ALA A 85 8.44 6.59 2.35
CA ALA A 85 7.58 6.20 3.46
C ALA A 85 6.34 7.12 3.59
N LEU A 86 6.47 8.42 3.33
CA LEU A 86 5.35 9.35 3.30
C LEU A 86 4.35 8.99 2.20
N TRP A 87 4.84 8.76 0.97
CA TRP A 87 3.99 8.37 -0.15
C TRP A 87 3.29 7.03 0.08
N THR A 88 4.02 6.00 0.53
CA THR A 88 3.41 4.68 0.81
C THR A 88 2.40 4.76 1.94
N THR A 89 2.66 5.56 2.99
CA THR A 89 1.70 5.82 4.07
C THR A 89 0.45 6.51 3.53
N GLY A 90 0.60 7.55 2.70
CA GLY A 90 -0.51 8.26 2.07
C GLY A 90 -1.36 7.35 1.19
N LEU A 91 -0.73 6.52 0.35
CA LEU A 91 -1.44 5.55 -0.49
C LEU A 91 -2.23 4.53 0.35
N LEU A 92 -1.63 3.96 1.39
CA LEU A 92 -2.32 3.03 2.28
C LEU A 92 -3.44 3.69 3.07
N ALA A 93 -3.27 4.97 3.48
CA ALA A 93 -4.30 5.74 4.16
C ALA A 93 -5.52 6.03 3.26
N VAL A 94 -5.35 6.06 1.94
CA VAL A 94 -6.44 6.18 0.97
C VAL A 94 -7.04 4.81 0.62
N PHE A 95 -6.20 3.81 0.33
CA PHE A 95 -6.67 2.49 -0.10
C PHE A 95 -7.36 1.70 1.00
N THR A 96 -6.92 1.82 2.26
CA THR A 96 -7.52 1.05 3.35
C THR A 96 -9.00 1.42 3.58
N PRO A 97 -9.38 2.70 3.74
CA PRO A 97 -10.79 3.07 3.83
C PRO A 97 -11.56 2.81 2.53
N ALA A 98 -10.91 2.92 1.35
CA ALA A 98 -11.55 2.60 0.08
C ALA A 98 -12.02 1.13 0.03
N ILE A 99 -11.15 0.19 0.40
CA ILE A 99 -11.50 -1.24 0.48
C ILE A 99 -12.61 -1.49 1.51
N TYR A 100 -12.57 -0.81 2.65
CA TYR A 100 -13.62 -0.91 3.66
C TYR A 100 -14.98 -0.45 3.12
N LEU A 101 -15.02 0.72 2.49
CA LEU A 101 -16.25 1.28 1.90
C LEU A 101 -16.80 0.39 0.78
N LEU A 102 -15.94 -0.15 -0.09
CA LEU A 102 -16.33 -1.13 -1.11
C LEU A 102 -16.97 -2.36 -0.46
N GLY A 103 -16.34 -2.93 0.57
CA GLY A 103 -16.87 -4.08 1.28
C GLY A 103 -18.24 -3.81 1.90
N VAL A 104 -18.41 -2.66 2.57
CA VAL A 104 -19.69 -2.26 3.16
C VAL A 104 -20.77 -2.08 2.10
N SER A 105 -20.45 -1.48 0.96
CA SER A 105 -21.40 -1.28 -0.13
C SER A 105 -21.89 -2.60 -0.73
N LEU A 106 -21.01 -3.60 -0.82
CA LEU A 106 -21.36 -4.93 -1.34
C LEU A 106 -22.23 -5.71 -0.35
N VAL A 107 -22.00 -5.62 0.96
CA VAL A 107 -22.89 -6.20 1.98
C VAL A 107 -24.30 -5.59 1.89
N GLY A 108 -24.40 -4.28 1.63
CA GLY A 108 -25.70 -3.59 1.53
C GLY A 108 -26.46 -3.88 0.25
N THR A 109 -25.80 -4.32 -0.82
CA THR A 109 -26.41 -4.48 -2.16
C THR A 109 -26.61 -5.93 -2.57
N LYS A 110 -25.82 -6.86 -2.03
CA LYS A 110 -25.87 -8.30 -2.39
C LYS A 110 -26.34 -9.14 -1.20
N PRO A 111 -27.50 -9.82 -1.32
CA PRO A 111 -28.06 -10.60 -0.23
C PRO A 111 -27.22 -11.84 0.15
N GLU A 112 -26.30 -12.25 -0.71
CA GLU A 112 -25.38 -13.37 -0.48
C GLU A 112 -24.30 -13.06 0.57
N PHE A 113 -23.99 -11.77 0.85
CA PHE A 113 -23.00 -11.36 1.84
C PHE A 113 -23.69 -10.91 3.12
N GLN A 114 -23.55 -11.69 4.20
CA GLN A 114 -24.13 -11.38 5.50
C GLN A 114 -23.19 -10.53 6.37
N SER A 115 -21.89 -10.62 6.13
CA SER A 115 -20.88 -9.86 6.86
C SER A 115 -19.78 -9.35 5.93
N LEU A 116 -19.03 -8.33 6.40
CA LEU A 116 -17.89 -7.77 5.68
C LEU A 116 -16.83 -8.84 5.35
N CYS A 117 -16.70 -9.85 6.19
CA CYS A 117 -15.69 -10.91 6.02
C CYS A 117 -16.10 -11.98 5.01
N ASP A 118 -17.36 -12.06 4.64
CA ASP A 118 -17.85 -12.94 3.59
C ASP A 118 -17.64 -12.34 2.19
N VAL A 119 -17.41 -11.02 2.13
CA VAL A 119 -17.22 -10.32 0.87
C VAL A 119 -15.91 -10.73 0.23
N ILE A 120 -16.01 -11.24 -1.00
CA ILE A 120 -14.88 -11.48 -1.90
C ILE A 120 -14.98 -10.44 -3.01
N ALA A 121 -13.98 -9.58 -3.11
CA ALA A 121 -13.96 -8.48 -4.09
C ALA A 121 -12.57 -8.30 -4.69
N ASP A 122 -12.51 -7.80 -5.91
CA ASP A 122 -11.26 -7.33 -6.50
C ASP A 122 -10.94 -5.95 -5.94
N CYS A 123 -9.92 -5.94 -5.08
CA CYS A 123 -9.46 -4.73 -4.40
C CYS A 123 -8.45 -3.91 -5.24
N GLY A 124 -8.33 -4.18 -6.54
CA GLY A 124 -7.40 -3.47 -7.42
C GLY A 124 -5.91 -3.65 -7.07
N CYS A 125 -5.58 -4.67 -6.27
CA CYS A 125 -4.18 -4.95 -5.93
C CYS A 125 -3.51 -5.91 -6.93
N GLY A 126 -4.20 -6.30 -8.01
CA GLY A 126 -3.67 -7.23 -9.02
C GLY A 126 -3.71 -8.70 -8.63
N SER A 127 -4.15 -9.04 -7.41
CA SER A 127 -4.29 -10.42 -6.96
C SER A 127 -5.66 -11.04 -7.25
N GLY A 128 -6.51 -10.33 -8.03
CA GLY A 128 -7.88 -10.75 -8.30
C GLY A 128 -8.80 -10.59 -7.10
N ALA A 129 -9.94 -11.32 -7.13
CA ALA A 129 -10.91 -11.29 -6.05
C ALA A 129 -10.38 -11.96 -4.79
N VAL A 130 -10.32 -11.20 -3.69
CA VAL A 130 -9.78 -11.63 -2.38
C VAL A 130 -10.78 -11.30 -1.26
N PRO A 131 -10.76 -12.05 -0.15
CA PRO A 131 -11.59 -11.73 1.00
C PRO A 131 -11.20 -10.35 1.58
N VAL A 132 -12.19 -9.50 1.83
CA VAL A 132 -11.99 -8.11 2.26
C VAL A 132 -11.34 -8.01 3.64
N CYS A 133 -11.75 -8.84 4.61
CA CYS A 133 -11.21 -8.77 5.99
C CYS A 133 -9.70 -9.06 6.07
N PRO A 134 -9.16 -10.15 5.52
CA PRO A 134 -7.71 -10.38 5.50
C PRO A 134 -6.96 -9.28 4.78
N LYS A 135 -7.54 -8.74 3.71
CA LYS A 135 -6.92 -7.63 2.96
C LYS A 135 -6.85 -6.35 3.79
N LEU A 136 -7.90 -6.00 4.52
CA LEU A 136 -7.90 -4.87 5.44
C LEU A 136 -6.86 -5.05 6.55
N ALA A 137 -6.78 -6.24 7.15
CA ALA A 137 -5.78 -6.55 8.18
C ALA A 137 -4.35 -6.38 7.64
N THR A 138 -4.08 -6.89 6.44
CA THR A 138 -2.79 -6.73 5.76
C THR A 138 -2.47 -5.26 5.50
N ASN A 139 -3.42 -4.49 4.97
CA ASN A 139 -3.22 -3.06 4.70
C ASN A 139 -2.99 -2.25 5.98
N CYS A 140 -3.71 -2.55 7.06
CA CYS A 140 -3.48 -1.93 8.37
C CYS A 140 -2.06 -2.24 8.89
N GLY A 141 -1.62 -3.48 8.77
CA GLY A 141 -0.25 -3.86 9.12
C GLY A 141 0.80 -3.11 8.31
N LEU A 142 0.62 -3.02 6.99
CA LEU A 142 1.51 -2.26 6.10
C LEU A 142 1.49 -0.76 6.43
N LEU A 143 0.33 -0.20 6.77
CA LEU A 143 0.19 1.19 7.20
C LEU A 143 1.00 1.47 8.48
N LEU A 144 0.91 0.59 9.47
CA LEU A 144 1.70 0.71 10.70
C LEU A 144 3.21 0.61 10.42
N LEU A 145 3.64 -0.30 9.55
CA LEU A 145 5.05 -0.44 9.17
C LEU A 145 5.55 0.77 8.38
N SER A 146 4.76 1.32 7.47
CA SER A 146 5.14 2.53 6.70
C SER A 146 5.18 3.77 7.58
N LEU A 147 4.24 3.90 8.54
CA LEU A 147 4.29 4.94 9.57
C LEU A 147 5.54 4.81 10.46
N TRP A 148 5.88 3.59 10.86
CA TRP A 148 7.12 3.35 11.60
C TRP A 148 8.34 3.79 10.79
N ALA A 149 8.41 3.42 9.50
CA ALA A 149 9.49 3.83 8.62
C ALA A 149 9.58 5.36 8.45
N LEU A 150 8.43 6.06 8.41
CA LEU A 150 8.35 7.51 8.34
C LEU A 150 8.83 8.20 9.61
N LEU A 151 8.43 7.69 10.78
CA LEU A 151 8.67 8.31 12.09
C LEU A 151 10.02 7.89 12.70
N SER A 152 10.62 6.80 12.23
CA SER A 152 11.91 6.30 12.72
C SER A 152 13.00 7.36 12.58
N ARG A 153 13.77 7.54 13.65
CA ARG A 153 14.93 8.43 13.70
C ARG A 153 16.26 7.70 13.48
N SER A 154 16.21 6.39 13.28
CA SER A 154 17.41 5.60 13.04
C SER A 154 18.13 6.08 11.78
N THR A 155 19.42 6.34 11.90
CA THR A 155 20.31 6.67 10.78
C THR A 155 21.01 5.44 10.22
N ARG A 156 20.97 4.33 10.96
CA ARG A 156 21.50 3.03 10.49
C ARG A 156 20.64 2.59 9.31
N PHE A 157 21.27 2.17 8.24
CA PHE A 157 20.62 1.74 7.00
C PHE A 157 19.89 2.85 6.18
N ARG A 158 20.16 4.13 6.43
CA ARG A 158 19.58 5.23 5.62
C ARG A 158 20.27 5.42 4.26
N GLY A 159 21.43 4.88 4.02
CA GLY A 159 22.23 5.09 2.82
C GLY A 159 22.48 3.82 2.01
N GLY A 160 21.70 2.76 2.20
CA GLY A 160 21.86 1.47 1.52
C GLY A 160 21.70 0.29 2.47
N LEU A 161 21.61 -0.91 1.92
CA LEU A 161 21.58 -2.18 2.66
C LEU A 161 22.94 -2.49 3.34
N ILE A 162 23.99 -1.74 3.00
CA ILE A 162 25.36 -1.92 3.52
C ILE A 162 25.69 -0.71 4.41
N PRO A 163 25.90 -0.91 5.72
CA PRO A 163 26.36 0.17 6.60
C PRO A 163 27.80 0.55 6.19
N GLY A 164 28.00 1.81 5.79
CA GLY A 164 29.33 2.37 5.54
C GLY A 164 29.66 2.79 4.12
N VAL A 165 28.72 2.78 3.20
CA VAL A 165 28.89 3.34 1.84
C VAL A 165 27.94 4.54 1.71
N GLY A 166 28.42 5.68 2.10
CA GLY A 166 27.77 6.98 1.96
C GLY A 166 28.77 8.09 2.21
#